data_16915802a32c4675321ae63c563694e4
#
_entry.id   16915802a32c4675321ae63c563694e4
#
_cell.length_a   1.000
_cell.length_b   1.000
_cell.length_c   1.000
_cell.angle_alpha   90.00
_cell.angle_beta   90.00
_cell.angle_gamma   90.00
#
_symmetry.space_group_name_H-M   'P 1'
#
loop_
_entity.id
_entity.type
_entity.pdbx_description
1 polymer ?
#
loop_
_entity_poly.entity_id
_entity_poly.type
_entity_poly.pdbx_seq_one_letter_code
_entity_poly.pdbx_strand_id
1 'polypeptide(L)'
;NYYIYGWRQVPVNPKVLGPTAESNRPEIAQVLFRKNEIIKTNNLERDLYEARKKIEKLARESQLNSFYICSLSSRSIVYKGMFLAEALADFYIDLKDKSFKSRFAIFHQRYSTNTFPSWDLAQPFRTLAHNGEINTLKGNVNWMRIHEQDMSSKIFKNIEDLKPVIIPGNSDSASLDNVFELLTHSGKLAPLIKLMMIPDAWSKRSKIVPKNHQQLFNFLNSTIEPWDGPAA
;
A
#
# COMPACT_ATOMS: atom_id res chain seq x y z
N ASN A 1 -3.58 6.19 -22.27
CA ASN A 1 -3.74 5.24 -23.35
C ASN A 1 -4.24 3.88 -22.88
N TYR A 2 -5.26 3.90 -22.04
CA TYR A 2 -6.05 2.76 -21.64
C TYR A 2 -7.49 2.98 -22.09
N TYR A 3 -8.19 1.91 -22.46
CA TYR A 3 -9.60 1.94 -22.76
C TYR A 3 -10.37 1.54 -21.50
N ILE A 4 -11.28 2.39 -21.06
CA ILE A 4 -12.21 2.08 -19.98
C ILE A 4 -13.36 1.27 -20.60
N TYR A 5 -13.56 0.05 -20.12
CA TYR A 5 -14.68 -0.79 -20.49
C TYR A 5 -15.98 -0.38 -19.79
N GLY A 6 -15.86 0.06 -18.56
CA GLY A 6 -16.99 0.48 -17.78
C GLY A 6 -16.68 0.67 -16.31
N TRP A 7 -17.68 1.17 -15.63
CA TRP A 7 -17.73 1.35 -14.19
C TRP A 7 -18.85 0.49 -13.62
N ARG A 8 -18.66 -0.04 -12.43
CA ARG A 8 -19.72 -0.66 -11.66
C ARG A 8 -19.67 -0.21 -10.21
N GLN A 9 -20.81 -0.06 -9.60
CA GLN A 9 -20.92 -0.03 -8.15
C GLN A 9 -20.66 -1.43 -7.61
N VAL A 10 -19.80 -1.54 -6.60
CA VAL A 10 -19.55 -2.83 -5.94
C VAL A 10 -20.78 -3.20 -5.13
N PRO A 11 -21.36 -4.40 -5.32
CA PRO A 11 -22.52 -4.82 -4.55
C PRO A 11 -22.12 -5.08 -3.09
N VAL A 12 -22.68 -4.27 -2.20
CA VAL A 12 -22.41 -4.35 -0.76
C VAL A 12 -23.72 -4.48 0.02
N ASN A 13 -23.65 -5.09 1.21
CA ASN A 13 -24.76 -5.17 2.15
C ASN A 13 -24.46 -4.32 3.39
N PRO A 14 -24.98 -3.08 3.47
CA PRO A 14 -24.74 -2.19 4.61
C PRO A 14 -25.30 -2.69 5.93
N LYS A 15 -26.30 -3.58 5.91
CA LYS A 15 -26.98 -4.08 7.12
C LYS A 15 -26.08 -4.83 8.09
N VAL A 16 -24.90 -5.26 7.66
CA VAL A 16 -23.92 -5.96 8.50
C VAL A 16 -22.97 -5.00 9.21
N LEU A 17 -23.06 -3.71 8.94
CA LEU A 17 -22.20 -2.68 9.52
C LEU A 17 -22.75 -2.21 10.88
N GLY A 18 -21.83 -1.88 11.79
CA GLY A 18 -22.18 -1.10 12.97
C GLY A 18 -22.45 0.38 12.65
N PRO A 19 -23.13 1.13 13.53
CA PRO A 19 -23.54 2.52 13.26
C PRO A 19 -22.41 3.44 12.84
N THR A 20 -21.25 3.35 13.48
CA THR A 20 -20.08 4.18 13.17
C THR A 20 -19.52 3.87 11.79
N ALA A 21 -19.45 2.60 11.40
CA ALA A 21 -18.96 2.20 10.09
C ALA A 21 -19.92 2.62 8.97
N GLU A 22 -21.22 2.50 9.22
CA GLU A 22 -22.25 2.89 8.25
C GLU A 22 -22.30 4.40 8.05
N SER A 23 -22.19 5.21 9.12
CA SER A 23 -22.24 6.67 9.01
C SER A 23 -21.07 7.27 8.20
N ASN A 24 -19.96 6.53 8.10
CA ASN A 24 -18.77 6.95 7.36
C ASN A 24 -18.49 6.06 6.12
N ARG A 25 -19.45 5.23 5.72
CA ARG A 25 -19.30 4.31 4.60
C ARG A 25 -19.10 5.07 3.28
N PRO A 26 -18.01 4.82 2.55
CA PRO A 26 -17.82 5.41 1.24
C PRO A 26 -18.70 4.72 0.18
N GLU A 27 -18.91 5.40 -0.92
CA GLU A 27 -19.31 4.74 -2.15
C GLU A 27 -18.13 3.92 -2.70
N ILE A 28 -18.40 2.67 -3.07
CA ILE A 28 -17.38 1.74 -3.53
C ILE A 28 -17.66 1.38 -4.98
N ALA A 29 -16.77 1.81 -5.86
CA ALA A 29 -16.88 1.53 -7.28
C ALA A 29 -15.62 0.84 -7.82
N GLN A 30 -15.78 0.11 -8.90
CA GLN A 30 -14.69 -0.48 -9.67
C GLN A 30 -14.73 0.04 -11.10
N VAL A 31 -13.54 0.28 -11.65
CA VAL A 31 -13.36 0.56 -13.06
C VAL A 31 -12.66 -0.63 -13.72
N LEU A 32 -13.21 -1.09 -14.83
CA LEU A 32 -12.59 -2.10 -15.68
C LEU A 32 -11.98 -1.41 -16.90
N PHE A 33 -10.70 -1.61 -17.11
CA PHE A 33 -10.01 -1.04 -18.26
C PHE A 33 -9.04 -2.04 -18.89
N ARG A 34 -8.74 -1.84 -20.15
CA ARG A 34 -7.77 -2.60 -20.91
C ARG A 34 -6.66 -1.68 -21.40
N LYS A 35 -5.44 -2.18 -21.34
CA LYS A 35 -4.31 -1.54 -22.01
C LYS A 35 -4.54 -1.54 -23.52
N ASN A 36 -4.22 -0.42 -24.18
CA ASN A 36 -4.13 -0.39 -25.64
C ASN A 36 -2.97 -1.29 -26.10
N GLU A 37 -3.22 -2.20 -27.04
CA GLU A 37 -2.22 -3.15 -27.55
C GLU A 37 -1.03 -2.48 -28.27
N ILE A 38 -1.25 -1.28 -28.80
CA ILE A 38 -0.22 -0.49 -29.48
C ILE A 38 0.85 0.01 -28.49
N ILE A 39 0.54 0.07 -27.19
CA ILE A 39 1.45 0.61 -26.19
C ILE A 39 2.34 -0.49 -25.65
N LYS A 40 3.59 -0.44 -26.05
CA LYS A 40 4.65 -1.22 -25.40
C LYS A 40 4.95 -0.61 -24.03
N THR A 41 4.69 -1.32 -22.97
CA THR A 41 5.18 -0.98 -21.62
C THR A 41 6.10 -2.08 -21.15
N ASN A 42 7.19 -1.69 -20.54
CA ASN A 42 8.14 -2.63 -19.97
C ASN A 42 7.66 -3.14 -18.60
N ASN A 43 6.74 -2.42 -17.93
CA ASN A 43 6.20 -2.79 -16.63
C ASN A 43 4.80 -2.17 -16.41
N LEU A 44 3.75 -2.97 -16.63
CA LEU A 44 2.35 -2.54 -16.47
C LEU A 44 2.03 -2.09 -15.03
N GLU A 45 2.51 -2.83 -14.04
CA GLU A 45 2.24 -2.49 -12.62
C GLU A 45 2.82 -1.12 -12.24
N ARG A 46 3.98 -0.77 -12.76
CA ARG A 46 4.57 0.57 -12.57
C ARG A 46 3.73 1.65 -13.24
N ASP A 47 3.28 1.43 -14.47
CA ASP A 47 2.40 2.38 -15.15
C ASP A 47 1.10 2.59 -14.38
N LEU A 48 0.54 1.54 -13.78
CA LEU A 48 -0.65 1.62 -12.93
C LEU A 48 -0.38 2.36 -11.62
N TYR A 49 0.76 2.11 -10.99
CA TYR A 49 1.21 2.83 -9.82
C TYR A 49 1.32 4.35 -10.09
N GLU A 50 2.01 4.74 -11.17
CA GLU A 50 2.13 6.15 -11.57
C GLU A 50 0.75 6.77 -11.84
N ALA A 51 -0.12 6.07 -12.58
CA ALA A 51 -1.48 6.53 -12.85
C ALA A 51 -2.28 6.74 -11.57
N ARG A 52 -2.23 5.79 -10.63
CA ARG A 52 -2.89 5.91 -9.33
C ARG A 52 -2.38 7.11 -8.54
N LYS A 53 -1.07 7.26 -8.39
CA LYS A 53 -0.48 8.39 -7.65
C LYS A 53 -0.88 9.73 -8.25
N LYS A 54 -0.92 9.82 -9.58
CA LYS A 54 -1.40 11.02 -10.27
C LYS A 54 -2.87 11.29 -10.00
N ILE A 55 -3.74 10.28 -10.06
CA ILE A 55 -5.17 10.42 -9.76
C ILE A 55 -5.36 10.87 -8.31
N GLU A 56 -4.66 10.24 -7.35
CA GLU A 56 -4.72 10.60 -5.93
C GLU A 56 -4.21 12.03 -5.68
N LYS A 57 -3.19 12.47 -6.42
CA LYS A 57 -2.70 13.86 -6.38
C LYS A 57 -3.76 14.84 -6.88
N LEU A 58 -4.34 14.59 -8.05
CA LEU A 58 -5.40 15.42 -8.61
C LEU A 58 -6.63 15.49 -7.70
N ALA A 59 -7.00 14.38 -7.07
CA ALA A 59 -8.10 14.35 -6.10
C ALA A 59 -7.82 15.27 -4.90
N ARG A 60 -6.60 15.22 -4.33
CA ARG A 60 -6.21 16.13 -3.24
C ARG A 60 -6.20 17.60 -3.67
N GLU A 61 -5.64 17.91 -4.83
CA GLU A 61 -5.63 19.27 -5.40
C GLU A 61 -7.05 19.80 -5.65
N SER A 62 -7.97 18.90 -5.97
CA SER A 62 -9.40 19.20 -6.13
C SER A 62 -10.19 19.14 -4.80
N GLN A 63 -9.52 19.02 -3.66
CA GLN A 63 -10.11 18.94 -2.32
C GLN A 63 -11.07 17.75 -2.10
N LEU A 64 -10.91 16.67 -2.86
CA LEU A 64 -11.66 15.40 -2.68
C LEU A 64 -11.01 14.58 -1.55
N ASN A 65 -11.14 15.04 -0.31
CA ASN A 65 -10.43 14.50 0.85
C ASN A 65 -10.83 13.06 1.21
N SER A 66 -12.02 12.60 0.79
CA SER A 66 -12.51 11.24 1.07
C SER A 66 -12.25 10.25 -0.08
N PHE A 67 -11.46 10.65 -1.08
CA PHE A 67 -11.15 9.78 -2.21
C PHE A 67 -9.96 8.87 -1.90
N TYR A 68 -10.14 7.57 -2.15
CA TYR A 68 -9.11 6.56 -1.93
C TYR A 68 -9.18 5.43 -2.97
N ILE A 69 -8.05 5.06 -3.53
CA ILE A 69 -7.94 3.90 -4.44
C ILE A 69 -7.37 2.72 -3.67
N CYS A 70 -8.21 1.74 -3.34
CA CYS A 70 -7.80 0.53 -2.60
C CYS A 70 -6.74 -0.28 -3.34
N SER A 71 -6.94 -0.48 -4.65
CA SER A 71 -6.00 -1.16 -5.53
C SER A 71 -6.16 -0.70 -6.97
N LEU A 72 -5.06 -0.61 -7.70
CA LEU A 72 -5.01 -0.42 -9.15
C LEU A 72 -3.90 -1.31 -9.69
N SER A 73 -4.24 -2.56 -10.02
CA SER A 73 -3.29 -3.61 -10.38
C SER A 73 -3.92 -4.58 -11.38
N SER A 74 -3.11 -5.19 -12.21
CA SER A 74 -3.52 -6.30 -13.08
C SER A 74 -3.38 -7.68 -12.40
N ARG A 75 -2.90 -7.72 -11.15
CA ARG A 75 -2.54 -8.94 -10.44
C ARG A 75 -3.30 -9.18 -9.15
N SER A 76 -3.74 -8.10 -8.50
CA SER A 76 -4.37 -8.17 -7.18
C SER A 76 -5.55 -7.22 -7.08
N ILE A 77 -6.47 -7.56 -6.18
CA ILE A 77 -7.60 -6.73 -5.81
C ILE A 77 -7.71 -6.71 -4.29
N VAL A 78 -8.01 -5.54 -3.72
CA VAL A 78 -8.16 -5.36 -2.27
C VAL A 78 -9.62 -5.09 -1.93
N TYR A 79 -10.18 -5.93 -1.06
CA TYR A 79 -11.46 -5.73 -0.39
C TYR A 79 -11.19 -5.43 1.07
N LYS A 80 -11.62 -4.28 1.55
CA LYS A 80 -11.37 -3.85 2.93
C LYS A 80 -12.45 -2.90 3.44
N GLY A 81 -12.53 -2.72 4.76
CA GLY A 81 -13.50 -1.81 5.34
C GLY A 81 -13.52 -1.83 6.86
N MET A 82 -14.44 -1.07 7.43
CA MET A 82 -14.65 -0.96 8.88
C MET A 82 -15.72 -1.97 9.35
N PHE A 83 -15.36 -3.24 9.44
CA PHE A 83 -16.24 -4.31 9.92
C PHE A 83 -15.43 -5.45 10.53
N LEU A 84 -16.08 -6.33 11.24
CA LEU A 84 -15.47 -7.53 11.77
C LEU A 84 -15.11 -8.51 10.65
N ALA A 85 -14.08 -9.32 10.85
CA ALA A 85 -13.54 -10.21 9.81
C ALA A 85 -14.60 -11.17 9.24
N GLU A 86 -15.47 -11.69 10.11
CA GLU A 86 -16.57 -12.58 9.71
C GLU A 86 -17.62 -11.90 8.83
N ALA A 87 -17.74 -10.57 8.91
CA ALA A 87 -18.69 -9.82 8.09
C ALA A 87 -18.16 -9.51 6.67
N LEU A 88 -16.89 -9.79 6.37
CA LEU A 88 -16.27 -9.44 5.09
C LEU A 88 -17.06 -9.95 3.88
N ALA A 89 -17.38 -11.24 3.84
CA ALA A 89 -18.12 -11.84 2.74
C ALA A 89 -19.62 -11.50 2.78
N ASP A 90 -20.16 -11.15 3.96
CA ASP A 90 -21.52 -10.69 4.09
C ASP A 90 -21.68 -9.25 3.61
N PHE A 91 -20.66 -8.42 3.78
CA PHE A 91 -20.62 -7.06 3.29
C PHE A 91 -20.35 -7.03 1.76
N TYR A 92 -19.28 -7.68 1.31
CA TYR A 92 -18.93 -7.73 -0.11
C TYR A 92 -19.53 -8.96 -0.78
N ILE A 93 -20.67 -8.79 -1.42
CA ILE A 93 -21.45 -9.90 -2.03
C ILE A 93 -20.66 -10.63 -3.09
N ASP A 94 -19.79 -9.94 -3.81
CA ASP A 94 -18.87 -10.54 -4.81
C ASP A 94 -18.08 -11.73 -4.26
N LEU A 95 -17.68 -11.68 -2.98
CA LEU A 95 -16.87 -12.73 -2.37
C LEU A 95 -17.64 -14.05 -2.13
N LYS A 96 -18.97 -14.03 -2.26
CA LYS A 96 -19.82 -15.23 -2.21
C LYS A 96 -20.02 -15.88 -3.58
N ASP A 97 -19.64 -15.21 -4.65
CA ASP A 97 -19.78 -15.76 -6.00
C ASP A 97 -18.80 -16.91 -6.20
N LYS A 98 -19.31 -18.08 -6.63
CA LYS A 98 -18.51 -19.29 -6.85
C LYS A 98 -17.49 -19.13 -7.98
N SER A 99 -17.66 -18.14 -8.86
CA SER A 99 -16.71 -17.81 -9.92
C SER A 99 -15.55 -16.94 -9.42
N PHE A 100 -15.69 -16.29 -8.25
CA PHE A 100 -14.61 -15.52 -7.64
C PHE A 100 -13.54 -16.46 -7.09
N LYS A 101 -12.41 -16.54 -7.80
CA LYS A 101 -11.32 -17.45 -7.49
C LYS A 101 -10.00 -16.70 -7.36
N SER A 102 -9.20 -17.07 -6.37
CA SER A 102 -7.85 -16.57 -6.16
C SER A 102 -6.89 -17.73 -5.88
N ARG A 103 -5.60 -17.55 -6.20
CA ARG A 103 -4.55 -18.53 -5.85
C ARG A 103 -4.24 -18.51 -4.36
N PHE A 104 -4.30 -17.34 -3.75
CA PHE A 104 -4.11 -17.11 -2.32
C PHE A 104 -4.83 -15.82 -1.91
N ALA A 105 -5.01 -15.64 -0.62
CA ALA A 105 -5.50 -14.40 -0.03
C ALA A 105 -4.59 -14.01 1.14
N ILE A 106 -4.27 -12.72 1.23
CA ILE A 106 -3.69 -12.11 2.42
C ILE A 106 -4.80 -11.35 3.11
N PHE A 107 -4.96 -11.54 4.42
CA PHE A 107 -6.01 -10.88 5.19
C PHE A 107 -5.46 -10.31 6.48
N HIS A 108 -6.12 -9.29 6.99
CA HIS A 108 -5.82 -8.64 8.25
C HIS A 108 -7.13 -8.14 8.87
N GLN A 109 -7.28 -8.23 10.19
CA GLN A 109 -8.53 -7.88 10.87
C GLN A 109 -8.40 -6.77 11.90
N ARG A 110 -7.26 -6.11 11.98
CA ARG A 110 -6.99 -5.03 12.94
C ARG A 110 -6.53 -3.78 12.23
N TYR A 111 -6.69 -2.65 12.91
CA TYR A 111 -6.13 -1.36 12.56
C TYR A 111 -4.82 -1.13 13.31
N SER A 112 -4.00 -0.20 12.82
CA SER A 112 -2.89 0.33 13.59
C SER A 112 -3.41 1.06 14.83
N THR A 113 -2.66 0.99 15.93
CA THR A 113 -3.07 1.57 17.22
C THR A 113 -2.82 3.08 17.31
N ASN A 114 -2.04 3.64 16.40
CA ASN A 114 -1.60 5.04 16.41
C ASN A 114 -2.49 6.00 15.60
N THR A 115 -3.60 5.52 15.04
CA THR A 115 -4.60 6.33 14.32
C THR A 115 -6.01 5.89 14.65
N PHE A 116 -6.98 6.81 14.46
CA PHE A 116 -8.38 6.40 14.51
C PHE A 116 -8.72 5.52 13.30
N PRO A 117 -9.52 4.46 13.51
CA PRO A 117 -9.99 3.63 12.41
C PRO A 117 -10.75 4.43 11.35
N SER A 118 -10.42 4.19 10.08
CA SER A 118 -11.14 4.74 8.93
C SER A 118 -11.13 3.74 7.78
N TRP A 119 -12.02 3.90 6.81
CA TRP A 119 -12.15 2.96 5.69
C TRP A 119 -10.87 2.82 4.86
N ASP A 120 -10.16 3.90 4.64
CA ASP A 120 -8.90 3.96 3.88
C ASP A 120 -7.72 3.37 4.66
N LEU A 121 -7.74 3.45 6.00
CA LEU A 121 -6.71 2.89 6.87
C LEU A 121 -6.96 1.43 7.27
N ALA A 122 -8.07 0.82 6.85
CA ALA A 122 -8.27 -0.62 6.99
C ALA A 122 -7.16 -1.39 6.25
N GLN A 123 -6.70 -2.49 6.83
CA GLN A 123 -5.77 -3.40 6.18
C GLN A 123 -6.50 -4.53 5.45
N PRO A 124 -5.87 -5.20 4.47
CA PRO A 124 -4.51 -4.99 4.00
C PRO A 124 -4.36 -3.69 3.20
N PHE A 125 -3.12 -3.20 3.13
CA PHE A 125 -2.75 -2.15 2.20
C PHE A 125 -2.46 -2.73 0.81
N ARG A 126 -1.74 -1.98 -0.06
CA ARG A 126 -1.52 -2.41 -1.45
C ARG A 126 -0.41 -3.42 -1.60
N THR A 127 0.61 -3.35 -0.76
CA THR A 127 1.81 -4.21 -0.82
C THR A 127 2.01 -5.03 0.45
N LEU A 128 1.39 -4.65 1.56
CA LEU A 128 1.58 -5.35 2.82
C LEU A 128 0.32 -5.42 3.70
N ALA A 129 0.34 -6.40 4.60
CA ALA A 129 -0.50 -6.48 5.79
C ALA A 129 0.45 -6.61 6.98
N HIS A 130 0.44 -5.64 7.88
CA HIS A 130 1.42 -5.53 8.94
C HIS A 130 0.75 -5.60 10.31
N ASN A 131 1.20 -6.54 11.12
CA ASN A 131 0.74 -6.69 12.51
C ASN A 131 1.89 -6.36 13.47
N GLY A 132 2.12 -5.08 13.67
CA GLY A 132 3.18 -4.56 14.53
C GLY A 132 3.06 -3.06 14.67
N GLU A 133 4.10 -2.43 15.18
CA GLU A 133 4.19 -0.98 15.39
C GLU A 133 5.55 -0.47 14.94
N ILE A 134 5.57 0.64 14.23
CA ILE A 134 6.81 1.31 13.82
C ILE A 134 7.12 2.43 14.83
N ASN A 135 8.06 2.17 15.70
CA ASN A 135 8.43 3.12 16.77
C ASN A 135 9.18 4.36 16.23
N THR A 136 9.86 4.21 15.10
CA THR A 136 10.65 5.28 14.46
C THR A 136 9.85 6.12 13.46
N LEU A 137 8.54 5.96 13.36
CA LEU A 137 7.67 6.55 12.35
C LEU A 137 7.93 8.04 12.11
N LYS A 138 8.00 8.85 13.17
CA LYS A 138 8.22 10.29 13.05
C LYS A 138 9.55 10.62 12.36
N GLY A 139 10.60 9.88 12.70
CA GLY A 139 11.91 9.99 12.03
C GLY A 139 11.82 9.58 10.57
N ASN A 140 11.22 8.42 10.28
CA ASN A 140 11.06 7.91 8.91
C ASN A 140 10.28 8.87 8.00
N VAL A 141 9.18 9.44 8.51
CA VAL A 141 8.40 10.46 7.77
C VAL A 141 9.24 11.70 7.47
N ASN A 142 10.02 12.19 8.44
CA ASN A 142 10.86 13.37 8.25
C ASN A 142 11.99 13.11 7.24
N TRP A 143 12.64 11.97 7.33
CA TRP A 143 13.67 11.56 6.37
C TRP A 143 13.11 11.39 4.97
N MET A 144 11.93 10.77 4.83
CA MET A 144 11.30 10.64 3.51
C MET A 144 11.00 12.00 2.89
N ARG A 145 10.57 13.01 3.67
CA ARG A 145 10.39 14.38 3.18
C ARG A 145 11.68 15.02 2.67
N ILE A 146 12.82 14.69 3.31
CA ILE A 146 14.14 15.15 2.84
C ILE A 146 14.49 14.43 1.53
N HIS A 147 14.34 13.11 1.48
CA HIS A 147 14.59 12.34 0.25
C HIS A 147 13.73 12.80 -0.93
N GLU A 148 12.49 13.23 -0.67
CA GLU A 148 11.60 13.75 -1.72
C GLU A 148 12.13 15.01 -2.40
N GLN A 149 12.97 15.83 -1.72
CA GLN A 149 13.52 17.07 -2.29
C GLN A 149 14.48 16.78 -3.44
N ASP A 150 15.34 15.77 -3.26
CA ASP A 150 16.36 15.38 -4.22
C ASP A 150 15.99 14.12 -5.02
N MET A 151 14.76 13.63 -4.87
CA MET A 151 14.31 12.42 -5.51
C MET A 151 14.30 12.55 -7.02
N SER A 152 15.09 11.72 -7.70
CA SER A 152 15.17 11.65 -9.15
C SER A 152 15.11 10.19 -9.62
N SER A 153 14.63 9.96 -10.84
CA SER A 153 14.55 8.62 -11.39
C SER A 153 14.55 8.66 -12.93
N LYS A 154 15.25 7.70 -13.53
CA LYS A 154 15.16 7.42 -14.97
C LYS A 154 14.05 6.41 -15.31
N ILE A 155 13.39 5.87 -14.30
CA ILE A 155 12.42 4.78 -14.41
C ILE A 155 10.99 5.30 -14.44
N PHE A 156 10.67 6.28 -13.57
CA PHE A 156 9.37 6.92 -13.51
C PHE A 156 9.26 8.07 -14.52
N LYS A 157 8.08 8.20 -15.12
CA LYS A 157 7.82 9.23 -16.15
C LYS A 157 7.80 10.64 -15.58
N ASN A 158 7.18 10.78 -14.40
CA ASN A 158 7.11 12.05 -13.67
C ASN A 158 7.21 11.82 -12.18
N ILE A 159 8.33 12.16 -11.60
CA ILE A 159 8.60 11.96 -10.19
C ILE A 159 7.72 12.85 -9.30
N GLU A 160 7.31 14.02 -9.79
CA GLU A 160 6.47 14.97 -9.04
C GLU A 160 5.04 14.45 -8.83
N ASP A 161 4.55 13.55 -9.68
CA ASP A 161 3.26 12.91 -9.49
C ASP A 161 3.27 11.87 -8.35
N LEU A 162 4.45 11.44 -7.91
CA LEU A 162 4.61 10.47 -6.82
C LEU A 162 4.68 11.13 -5.45
N LYS A 163 4.84 12.45 -5.39
CA LYS A 163 4.93 13.22 -4.13
C LYS A 163 3.56 13.68 -3.63
N PRO A 164 3.33 13.72 -2.31
CA PRO A 164 4.20 13.16 -1.30
C PRO A 164 4.20 11.62 -1.40
N VAL A 165 5.32 11.00 -1.05
CA VAL A 165 5.41 9.53 -1.00
C VAL A 165 4.54 9.03 0.14
N ILE A 166 4.77 9.53 1.36
CA ILE A 166 3.96 9.24 2.53
C ILE A 166 2.82 10.27 2.61
N ILE A 167 1.59 9.78 2.61
CA ILE A 167 0.42 10.63 2.73
C ILE A 167 0.28 11.14 4.17
N PRO A 168 0.14 12.45 4.40
CA PRO A 168 -0.08 13.00 5.73
C PRO A 168 -1.31 12.39 6.42
N GLY A 169 -1.20 12.08 7.71
CA GLY A 169 -2.27 11.46 8.48
C GLY A 169 -2.36 9.93 8.39
N ASN A 170 -1.50 9.30 7.60
CA ASN A 170 -1.43 7.84 7.53
C ASN A 170 -1.00 7.22 8.86
N SER A 171 -1.44 5.97 9.07
CA SER A 171 -0.89 5.11 10.11
C SER A 171 0.57 4.76 9.81
N ASP A 172 1.26 4.18 10.79
CA ASP A 172 2.62 3.66 10.63
C ASP A 172 2.70 2.62 9.50
N SER A 173 1.80 1.64 9.52
CA SER A 173 1.74 0.59 8.50
C SER A 173 1.38 1.12 7.12
N ALA A 174 0.48 2.11 7.02
CA ALA A 174 0.15 2.76 5.76
C ALA A 174 1.33 3.57 5.22
N SER A 175 2.10 4.21 6.10
CA SER A 175 3.31 4.95 5.73
C SER A 175 4.41 4.00 5.24
N LEU A 176 4.60 2.88 5.93
CA LEU A 176 5.51 1.81 5.51
C LEU A 176 5.11 1.25 4.13
N ASP A 177 3.82 0.97 3.91
CA ASP A 177 3.29 0.51 2.62
C ASP A 177 3.61 1.48 1.49
N ASN A 178 3.46 2.78 1.71
CA ASN A 178 3.74 3.79 0.70
C ASN A 178 5.21 3.78 0.24
N VAL A 179 6.15 3.67 1.19
CA VAL A 179 7.58 3.63 0.86
C VAL A 179 7.96 2.30 0.22
N PHE A 180 7.43 1.20 0.75
CA PHE A 180 7.64 -0.14 0.22
C PHE A 180 7.15 -0.25 -1.24
N GLU A 181 5.98 0.30 -1.52
CA GLU A 181 5.38 0.34 -2.84
C GLU A 181 6.24 1.14 -3.83
N LEU A 182 6.68 2.35 -3.46
CA LEU A 182 7.60 3.16 -4.27
C LEU A 182 8.86 2.38 -4.65
N LEU A 183 9.51 1.77 -3.67
CA LEU A 183 10.75 1.01 -3.89
C LEU A 183 10.51 -0.22 -4.78
N THR A 184 9.39 -0.92 -4.61
CA THR A 184 9.01 -2.06 -5.46
C THR A 184 8.82 -1.62 -6.91
N HIS A 185 8.10 -0.54 -7.14
CA HIS A 185 7.87 0.00 -8.48
C HIS A 185 9.12 0.68 -9.08
N SER A 186 10.12 1.04 -8.25
CA SER A 186 11.45 1.44 -8.74
C SER A 186 12.28 0.29 -9.31
N GLY A 187 11.77 -0.94 -9.25
CA GLY A 187 12.41 -2.13 -9.82
C GLY A 187 13.25 -2.95 -8.83
N LYS A 188 13.24 -2.60 -7.54
CA LYS A 188 13.90 -3.41 -6.52
C LYS A 188 13.04 -4.63 -6.17
N LEU A 189 13.70 -5.73 -5.81
CA LEU A 189 13.01 -6.94 -5.38
C LEU A 189 12.40 -6.76 -3.98
N ALA A 190 11.15 -7.14 -3.79
CA ALA A 190 10.44 -7.01 -2.52
C ALA A 190 11.19 -7.62 -1.30
N PRO A 191 11.81 -8.81 -1.39
CA PRO A 191 12.63 -9.33 -0.28
C PRO A 191 13.82 -8.43 0.07
N LEU A 192 14.46 -7.82 -0.92
CA LEU A 192 15.56 -6.88 -0.69
C LEU A 192 15.07 -5.60 -0.01
N ILE A 193 13.92 -5.08 -0.44
CA ILE A 193 13.30 -3.90 0.18
C ILE A 193 12.97 -4.18 1.64
N LYS A 194 12.40 -5.35 1.94
CA LYS A 194 12.14 -5.77 3.33
C LYS A 194 13.41 -5.75 4.17
N LEU A 195 14.52 -6.29 3.65
CA LEU A 195 15.81 -6.30 4.35
C LEU A 195 16.41 -4.89 4.53
N MET A 196 16.13 -3.97 3.60
CA MET A 196 16.57 -2.58 3.69
C MET A 196 15.77 -1.80 4.73
N MET A 197 14.46 -1.94 4.71
CA MET A 197 13.54 -1.13 5.52
C MET A 197 13.37 -1.68 6.93
N ILE A 198 13.34 -3.01 7.07
CA ILE A 198 13.10 -3.70 8.34
C ILE A 198 14.27 -4.66 8.57
N PRO A 199 15.43 -4.15 8.99
CA PRO A 199 16.60 -4.97 9.27
C PRO A 199 16.40 -5.80 10.54
N ASP A 200 17.11 -6.91 10.62
CA ASP A 200 17.14 -7.74 11.82
C ASP A 200 17.93 -7.06 12.95
N ALA A 201 17.50 -7.17 14.19
CA ALA A 201 18.20 -6.66 15.36
C ALA A 201 19.36 -7.60 15.76
N TRP A 202 20.58 -7.22 15.41
CA TRP A 202 21.76 -8.09 15.44
C TRP A 202 22.44 -8.27 16.80
N SER A 203 22.20 -7.43 17.79
CA SER A 203 23.04 -7.30 18.98
C SER A 203 23.30 -8.62 19.76
N LYS A 204 22.34 -9.56 19.73
CA LYS A 204 22.49 -10.87 20.43
C LYS A 204 22.79 -12.04 19.48
N ARG A 205 22.59 -11.88 18.17
CA ARG A 205 22.79 -12.95 17.17
C ARG A 205 24.01 -12.77 16.27
N SER A 206 24.82 -11.74 16.49
CA SER A 206 25.97 -11.41 15.65
C SER A 206 26.97 -12.56 15.49
N LYS A 207 27.08 -13.44 16.50
CA LYS A 207 27.99 -14.62 16.46
C LYS A 207 27.46 -15.76 15.57
N ILE A 208 26.18 -15.78 15.25
CA ILE A 208 25.53 -16.88 14.50
C ILE A 208 25.42 -16.54 13.01
N VAL A 209 25.45 -15.24 12.68
CA VAL A 209 25.25 -14.76 11.31
C VAL A 209 26.60 -14.71 10.58
N PRO A 210 26.68 -15.26 9.36
CA PRO A 210 27.87 -15.18 8.54
C PRO A 210 28.32 -13.73 8.31
N LYS A 211 29.64 -13.48 8.33
CA LYS A 211 30.20 -12.12 8.22
C LYS A 211 29.77 -11.38 6.95
N ASN A 212 29.65 -12.08 5.82
CA ASN A 212 29.18 -11.52 4.57
C ASN A 212 27.72 -11.04 4.65
N HIS A 213 26.87 -11.75 5.41
CA HIS A 213 25.49 -11.28 5.64
C HIS A 213 25.48 -10.03 6.51
N GLN A 214 26.29 -9.97 7.56
CA GLN A 214 26.42 -8.76 8.38
C GLN A 214 26.88 -7.56 7.55
N GLN A 215 27.83 -7.74 6.64
CA GLN A 215 28.31 -6.70 5.73
C GLN A 215 27.18 -6.22 4.79
N LEU A 216 26.41 -7.15 4.22
CA LEU A 216 25.25 -6.81 3.38
C LEU A 216 24.23 -5.96 4.15
N PHE A 217 23.87 -6.37 5.36
CA PHE A 217 22.91 -5.62 6.16
C PHE A 217 23.40 -4.23 6.55
N ASN A 218 24.68 -4.12 6.95
CA ASN A 218 25.28 -2.83 7.26
C ASN A 218 25.25 -1.89 6.04
N PHE A 219 25.51 -2.43 4.85
CA PHE A 219 25.37 -1.68 3.61
C PHE A 219 23.90 -1.27 3.35
N LEU A 220 22.96 -2.19 3.47
CA LEU A 220 21.54 -1.90 3.23
C LEU A 220 21.01 -0.83 4.20
N ASN A 221 21.37 -0.92 5.47
CA ASN A 221 20.98 0.07 6.49
C ASN A 221 21.60 1.46 6.27
N SER A 222 22.63 1.57 5.46
CA SER A 222 23.20 2.87 5.06
C SER A 222 22.51 3.49 3.84
N THR A 223 21.60 2.76 3.20
CA THR A 223 20.93 3.23 1.96
C THR A 223 19.56 3.87 2.22
N ILE A 224 18.91 3.51 3.30
CA ILE A 224 17.64 4.08 3.76
C ILE A 224 17.52 3.89 5.27
N GLU A 225 16.81 4.79 5.93
CA GLU A 225 16.57 4.72 7.38
C GLU A 225 15.73 3.49 7.72
N PRO A 226 16.15 2.69 8.71
CA PRO A 226 15.38 1.53 9.13
C PRO A 226 14.05 1.95 9.75
N TRP A 227 13.02 1.18 9.43
CA TRP A 227 11.70 1.26 10.05
C TRP A 227 11.68 0.27 11.20
N ASP A 228 11.94 0.76 12.41
CA ASP A 228 12.20 -0.06 13.58
C ASP A 228 10.98 -0.12 14.50
N GLY A 229 10.74 -1.33 14.99
CA GLY A 229 9.65 -1.68 15.87
C GLY A 229 9.31 -3.17 15.78
N PRO A 230 8.40 -3.68 16.64
CA PRO A 230 7.90 -5.04 16.50
C PRO A 230 7.18 -5.18 15.16
N ALA A 231 7.64 -6.10 14.31
CA ALA A 231 7.08 -6.37 13.00
C ALA A 231 6.73 -7.85 12.83
N ALA A 232 5.52 -8.15 12.36
CA ALA A 232 5.02 -9.48 12.06
C ALA A 232 4.21 -9.51 10.76
#